data_720f2cb5fe9259266d52ea0724cf57cd
#
_entry.id   720f2cb5fe9259266d52ea0724cf57cd
#
_cell.length_a   1.000
_cell.length_b   1.000
_cell.length_c   1.000
_cell.angle_alpha   90.00
_cell.angle_beta   90.00
_cell.angle_gamma   90.00
#
_symmetry.space_group_name_H-M   'P 1'
#
loop_
_entity.id
_entity.type
_entity.pdbx_description
1 polymer ?
#
loop_
_entity_poly.entity_id
_entity_poly.type
_entity_poly.pdbx_seq_one_letter_code
_entity_poly.pdbx_strand_id
1 'polypeptide(L)'
;MKLVSILSFYLLSTFSALYGKGDNKIITHSFDRAEQQYTAMLKALPEPTAYPRTTDNNGKLRTTPLNDWTEGFYPGSLWYIYENNGQNTWKQEAIRWTEALEPLKKQKGHHDIGFLIYCSFGNAYRLTKKEEYKQIIIEAANSLCTRFSPKTGCIKSWNYRKSWNGKDEWFYPVIIDNMMNLELLYFASKVTGDPHYAEIANSHAITTAREQFREDYSNYHVVNYDPETGKVLHKQTCQGFSDNSAWARGQAWAIYGYTMAYRETKKPEFLEMAQHTAEFWLNHSNLPEDMVPYWDFNAGQEGYVPEWEYDANDFKEIPRDASAA
;
A
#
# COMPACT_ATOMS: atom_id res chain seq x y z
N MET A 1 1.64 -50.48 14.07
CA MET A 1 2.16 -49.09 13.76
C MET A 1 1.68 -48.50 12.41
N LYS A 2 0.71 -49.09 11.73
CA LYS A 2 0.19 -48.53 10.44
C LYS A 2 -1.22 -47.94 10.50
N LEU A 3 -1.94 -48.07 11.64
CA LEU A 3 -3.29 -47.50 11.79
C LEU A 3 -3.36 -46.03 12.31
N VAL A 4 -2.32 -45.58 12.98
CA VAL A 4 -2.28 -44.21 13.56
C VAL A 4 -2.00 -43.16 12.47
N SER A 5 -1.25 -43.49 11.42
CA SER A 5 -0.94 -42.55 10.31
C SER A 5 -2.13 -42.23 9.40
N ILE A 6 -3.12 -43.10 9.30
CA ILE A 6 -4.28 -42.91 8.41
C ILE A 6 -5.33 -42.01 9.08
N LEU A 7 -5.49 -42.08 10.42
CA LEU A 7 -6.43 -41.21 11.15
C LEU A 7 -5.95 -39.75 11.20
N SER A 8 -4.64 -39.51 11.28
CA SER A 8 -4.07 -38.15 11.28
C SER A 8 -4.25 -37.44 9.92
N PHE A 9 -4.21 -38.18 8.82
CA PHE A 9 -4.40 -37.61 7.48
C PHE A 9 -5.87 -37.26 7.20
N TYR A 10 -6.82 -38.01 7.74
CA TYR A 10 -8.25 -37.73 7.61
C TYR A 10 -8.71 -36.56 8.49
N LEU A 11 -8.12 -36.36 9.67
CA LEU A 11 -8.43 -35.20 10.52
C LEU A 11 -7.89 -33.88 9.93
N LEU A 12 -6.70 -33.88 9.32
CA LEU A 12 -6.16 -32.69 8.64
C LEU A 12 -6.96 -32.32 7.38
N SER A 13 -7.46 -33.31 6.62
CA SER A 13 -8.24 -33.04 5.42
C SER A 13 -9.66 -32.52 5.71
N THR A 14 -10.24 -32.91 6.85
CA THR A 14 -11.58 -32.43 7.28
C THR A 14 -11.50 -31.02 7.90
N PHE A 15 -10.40 -30.66 8.54
CA PHE A 15 -10.19 -29.28 9.04
C PHE A 15 -10.00 -28.27 7.88
N SER A 16 -9.26 -28.64 6.84
CA SER A 16 -9.10 -27.78 5.64
C SER A 16 -10.43 -27.57 4.88
N ALA A 17 -11.32 -28.58 4.87
CA ALA A 17 -12.62 -28.49 4.19
C ALA A 17 -13.67 -27.66 4.94
N LEU A 18 -13.53 -27.47 6.25
CA LEU A 18 -14.42 -26.64 7.06
C LEU A 18 -14.05 -25.15 7.02
N TYR A 19 -12.75 -24.83 6.96
CA TYR A 19 -12.29 -23.43 6.78
C TYR A 19 -12.62 -22.88 5.38
N GLY A 20 -12.54 -23.68 4.32
CA GLY A 20 -12.77 -23.24 2.94
C GLY A 20 -14.22 -22.91 2.56
N LYS A 21 -15.22 -23.36 3.32
CA LYS A 21 -16.65 -23.11 2.99
C LYS A 21 -17.21 -21.79 3.53
N GLY A 22 -16.68 -21.30 4.64
CA GLY A 22 -17.05 -19.99 5.20
C GLY A 22 -16.44 -18.84 4.38
N ASP A 23 -15.16 -18.97 4.05
CA ASP A 23 -14.39 -17.98 3.31
C ASP A 23 -14.94 -17.74 1.91
N ASN A 24 -15.39 -18.79 1.21
CA ASN A 24 -15.99 -18.66 -0.13
C ASN A 24 -17.25 -17.79 -0.16
N LYS A 25 -18.10 -17.82 0.90
CA LYS A 25 -19.31 -16.99 0.95
C LYS A 25 -18.99 -15.52 1.16
N ILE A 26 -18.02 -15.21 2.02
CA ILE A 26 -17.56 -13.84 2.28
C ILE A 26 -16.96 -13.27 1.01
N ILE A 27 -16.06 -14.01 0.37
CA ILE A 27 -15.42 -13.62 -0.89
C ILE A 27 -16.48 -13.35 -1.96
N THR A 28 -17.40 -14.31 -2.20
CA THR A 28 -18.46 -14.16 -3.20
C THR A 28 -19.30 -12.92 -2.91
N HIS A 29 -19.79 -12.76 -1.67
CA HIS A 29 -20.58 -11.60 -1.29
C HIS A 29 -19.82 -10.27 -1.48
N SER A 30 -18.53 -10.24 -1.16
CA SER A 30 -17.71 -9.06 -1.33
C SER A 30 -17.55 -8.69 -2.81
N PHE A 31 -17.33 -9.66 -3.70
CA PHE A 31 -17.25 -9.41 -5.13
C PHE A 31 -18.61 -9.02 -5.72
N ASP A 32 -19.72 -9.65 -5.32
CA ASP A 32 -21.07 -9.24 -5.74
C ASP A 32 -21.35 -7.78 -5.34
N ARG A 33 -20.93 -7.38 -4.15
CA ARG A 33 -21.05 -6.00 -3.69
C ARG A 33 -20.15 -5.05 -4.48
N ALA A 34 -18.91 -5.45 -4.75
CA ALA A 34 -17.98 -4.69 -5.58
C ALA A 34 -18.55 -4.47 -6.98
N GLU A 35 -19.08 -5.50 -7.66
CA GLU A 35 -19.70 -5.37 -8.98
C GLU A 35 -20.83 -4.36 -9.00
N GLN A 36 -21.71 -4.36 -7.98
CA GLN A 36 -22.78 -3.37 -7.86
C GLN A 36 -22.24 -1.95 -7.72
N GLN A 37 -21.25 -1.73 -6.86
CA GLN A 37 -20.66 -0.42 -6.61
C GLN A 37 -19.89 0.09 -7.84
N TYR A 38 -19.09 -0.77 -8.48
CA TYR A 38 -18.32 -0.39 -9.66
C TYR A 38 -19.21 -0.19 -10.90
N THR A 39 -20.33 -0.92 -11.01
CA THR A 39 -21.36 -0.62 -12.05
C THR A 39 -21.95 0.77 -11.87
N ALA A 40 -22.27 1.16 -10.63
CA ALA A 40 -22.76 2.52 -10.35
C ALA A 40 -21.66 3.56 -10.61
N MET A 41 -20.40 3.27 -10.26
CA MET A 41 -19.26 4.14 -10.49
C MET A 41 -18.99 4.38 -11.97
N LEU A 42 -19.03 3.34 -12.81
CA LEU A 42 -18.86 3.44 -14.27
C LEU A 42 -19.97 4.29 -14.92
N LYS A 43 -21.20 4.24 -14.37
CA LYS A 43 -22.29 5.13 -14.84
C LYS A 43 -22.06 6.59 -14.45
N ALA A 44 -21.50 6.82 -13.26
CA ALA A 44 -21.18 8.17 -12.77
C ALA A 44 -19.96 8.77 -13.48
N LEU A 45 -19.03 7.94 -13.91
CA LEU A 45 -17.77 8.31 -14.57
C LEU A 45 -17.66 7.56 -15.90
N PRO A 46 -18.29 8.03 -16.98
CA PRO A 46 -18.28 7.32 -18.26
C PRO A 46 -16.94 7.38 -18.98
N GLU A 47 -16.07 8.35 -18.66
CA GLU A 47 -14.78 8.57 -19.33
C GLU A 47 -13.62 8.61 -18.36
N PRO A 48 -12.43 8.04 -18.72
CA PRO A 48 -11.26 7.97 -17.85
C PRO A 48 -10.46 9.30 -17.82
N THR A 49 -11.16 10.41 -17.69
CA THR A 49 -10.58 11.77 -17.59
C THR A 49 -10.47 12.27 -16.17
N ALA A 50 -11.19 11.62 -15.25
CA ALA A 50 -11.17 11.89 -13.82
C ALA A 50 -11.43 10.59 -13.07
N TYR A 51 -10.69 10.35 -11.98
CA TYR A 51 -10.72 9.10 -11.22
C TYR A 51 -11.49 9.29 -9.91
N PRO A 52 -12.22 8.27 -9.42
CA PRO A 52 -12.90 8.34 -8.14
C PRO A 52 -11.86 8.50 -7.02
N ARG A 53 -12.10 9.46 -6.12
CA ARG A 53 -11.16 9.76 -5.02
C ARG A 53 -11.80 9.54 -3.65
N THR A 54 -12.96 10.09 -3.43
CA THR A 54 -13.69 10.02 -2.17
C THR A 54 -15.13 10.46 -2.37
N THR A 55 -15.91 10.51 -1.29
CA THR A 55 -17.20 11.20 -1.25
C THR A 55 -17.13 12.40 -0.32
N ASP A 56 -17.95 13.41 -0.56
CA ASP A 56 -18.14 14.49 0.40
C ASP A 56 -19.10 14.07 1.52
N ASN A 57 -19.32 14.94 2.50
CA ASN A 57 -20.18 14.70 3.66
C ASN A 57 -21.66 14.40 3.28
N ASN A 58 -22.07 14.70 2.05
CA ASN A 58 -23.40 14.41 1.53
C ASN A 58 -23.42 13.13 0.69
N GLY A 59 -22.33 12.37 0.65
CA GLY A 59 -22.19 11.17 -0.16
C GLY A 59 -21.97 11.41 -1.65
N LYS A 60 -21.76 12.65 -2.09
CA LYS A 60 -21.48 12.97 -3.50
C LYS A 60 -20.05 12.60 -3.85
N LEU A 61 -19.90 11.87 -4.97
CA LEU A 61 -18.59 11.50 -5.51
C LEU A 61 -17.71 12.73 -5.77
N ARG A 62 -16.49 12.65 -5.27
CA ARG A 62 -15.38 13.56 -5.62
C ARG A 62 -14.35 12.80 -6.41
N THR A 63 -13.87 13.43 -7.47
CA THR A 63 -12.88 12.89 -8.39
C THR A 63 -11.59 13.67 -8.32
N THR A 64 -10.53 13.08 -8.84
CA THR A 64 -9.23 13.70 -9.06
C THR A 64 -8.85 13.59 -10.54
N PRO A 65 -8.19 14.62 -11.10
CA PRO A 65 -7.58 14.50 -12.42
C PRO A 65 -6.35 13.58 -12.35
N LEU A 66 -5.82 13.21 -13.51
CA LEU A 66 -4.54 12.47 -13.59
C LEU A 66 -3.44 13.22 -12.82
N ASN A 67 -2.75 12.52 -11.94
CA ASN A 67 -1.62 12.97 -11.11
C ASN A 67 -1.87 13.05 -9.60
N ASP A 68 -2.93 12.44 -9.10
CA ASP A 68 -3.06 12.05 -7.68
C ASP A 68 -2.42 10.66 -7.52
N TRP A 69 -2.18 10.20 -6.31
CA TRP A 69 -1.55 8.89 -6.06
C TRP A 69 -2.52 7.70 -6.16
N THR A 70 -3.82 7.96 -6.23
CA THR A 70 -4.87 6.92 -6.08
C THR A 70 -5.40 6.35 -7.39
N GLU A 71 -5.11 6.93 -8.55
CA GLU A 71 -5.76 6.55 -9.82
C GLU A 71 -5.54 5.08 -10.20
N GLY A 72 -4.40 4.50 -9.84
CA GLY A 72 -4.08 3.11 -10.16
C GLY A 72 -5.00 2.08 -9.49
N PHE A 73 -5.59 2.42 -8.35
CA PHE A 73 -6.45 1.49 -7.60
C PHE A 73 -7.78 1.22 -8.29
N TYR A 74 -8.36 2.21 -8.96
CA TYR A 74 -9.65 2.04 -9.63
C TYR A 74 -9.58 1.00 -10.76
N PRO A 75 -8.71 1.13 -11.76
CA PRO A 75 -8.52 0.07 -12.75
C PRO A 75 -8.00 -1.23 -12.16
N GLY A 76 -7.17 -1.18 -11.12
CA GLY A 76 -6.74 -2.38 -10.39
C GLY A 76 -7.92 -3.20 -9.86
N SER A 77 -8.90 -2.53 -9.26
CA SER A 77 -10.13 -3.18 -8.77
C SER A 77 -10.99 -3.74 -9.91
N LEU A 78 -11.09 -3.04 -11.05
CA LEU A 78 -11.78 -3.56 -12.25
C LEU A 78 -11.13 -4.86 -12.76
N TRP A 79 -9.79 -4.96 -12.71
CA TRP A 79 -9.08 -6.18 -13.05
C TRP A 79 -9.39 -7.33 -12.09
N TYR A 80 -9.51 -7.08 -10.78
CA TYR A 80 -9.90 -8.10 -9.81
C TYR A 80 -11.34 -8.57 -10.01
N ILE A 81 -12.27 -7.69 -10.33
CA ILE A 81 -13.65 -8.07 -10.67
C ILE A 81 -13.65 -8.96 -11.91
N TYR A 82 -12.91 -8.58 -12.96
CA TYR A 82 -12.76 -9.43 -14.14
C TYR A 82 -12.17 -10.81 -13.81
N GLU A 83 -11.13 -10.87 -13.01
CA GLU A 83 -10.48 -12.12 -12.62
C GLU A 83 -11.45 -13.03 -11.87
N ASN A 84 -12.32 -12.46 -11.03
CA ASN A 84 -13.31 -13.21 -10.27
C ASN A 84 -14.43 -13.79 -11.13
N ASN A 85 -14.96 -13.04 -12.11
CA ASN A 85 -16.17 -13.43 -12.84
C ASN A 85 -15.95 -13.77 -14.33
N GLY A 86 -14.80 -13.42 -14.90
CA GLY A 86 -14.45 -13.68 -16.33
C GLY A 86 -15.23 -12.88 -17.35
N GLN A 87 -16.08 -11.93 -16.94
CA GLN A 87 -16.95 -11.19 -17.87
C GLN A 87 -16.15 -10.18 -18.68
N ASN A 88 -16.29 -10.26 -20.02
CA ASN A 88 -15.53 -9.42 -20.94
C ASN A 88 -15.84 -7.91 -20.80
N THR A 89 -17.00 -7.54 -20.33
CA THR A 89 -17.37 -6.14 -20.04
C THR A 89 -16.43 -5.52 -19.02
N TRP A 90 -16.14 -6.23 -17.90
CA TRP A 90 -15.19 -5.77 -16.90
C TRP A 90 -13.76 -5.68 -17.44
N LYS A 91 -13.37 -6.64 -18.28
CA LYS A 91 -12.07 -6.60 -18.96
C LYS A 91 -11.90 -5.35 -19.84
N GLN A 92 -12.92 -5.01 -20.63
CA GLN A 92 -12.86 -3.84 -21.50
C GLN A 92 -12.75 -2.54 -20.69
N GLU A 93 -13.54 -2.41 -19.63
CA GLU A 93 -13.45 -1.25 -18.74
C GLU A 93 -12.09 -1.19 -18.02
N ALA A 94 -11.59 -2.31 -17.51
CA ALA A 94 -10.27 -2.38 -16.89
C ALA A 94 -9.16 -1.96 -17.85
N ILE A 95 -9.21 -2.39 -19.11
CA ILE A 95 -8.27 -1.96 -20.17
C ILE A 95 -8.36 -0.44 -20.36
N ARG A 96 -9.56 0.08 -20.60
CA ARG A 96 -9.79 1.49 -20.91
C ARG A 96 -9.27 2.42 -19.82
N TRP A 97 -9.59 2.11 -18.56
CA TRP A 97 -9.15 2.88 -17.40
C TRP A 97 -7.65 2.72 -17.10
N THR A 98 -7.08 1.55 -17.39
CA THR A 98 -5.63 1.32 -17.24
C THR A 98 -4.84 2.10 -18.29
N GLU A 99 -5.21 1.98 -19.58
CA GLU A 99 -4.45 2.59 -20.69
C GLU A 99 -4.42 4.12 -20.57
N ALA A 100 -5.45 4.74 -20.00
CA ALA A 100 -5.47 6.18 -19.74
C ALA A 100 -4.37 6.65 -18.75
N LEU A 101 -3.82 5.75 -17.92
CA LEU A 101 -2.73 6.05 -17.00
C LEU A 101 -1.33 5.94 -17.62
N GLU A 102 -1.22 5.51 -18.89
CA GLU A 102 0.09 5.31 -19.54
C GLU A 102 1.02 6.53 -19.46
N PRO A 103 0.56 7.78 -19.64
CA PRO A 103 1.44 8.95 -19.55
C PRO A 103 2.18 9.06 -18.22
N LEU A 104 1.64 8.50 -17.13
CA LEU A 104 2.21 8.58 -15.79
C LEU A 104 3.46 7.70 -15.60
N LYS A 105 3.78 6.79 -16.52
CA LYS A 105 4.99 5.97 -16.47
C LYS A 105 6.29 6.79 -16.42
N LYS A 106 6.26 8.06 -16.86
CA LYS A 106 7.41 8.99 -16.87
C LYS A 106 7.39 9.97 -15.69
N GLN A 107 6.44 9.84 -14.78
CA GLN A 107 6.30 10.70 -13.62
C GLN A 107 7.51 10.53 -12.67
N LYS A 108 8.07 11.64 -12.17
CA LYS A 108 9.24 11.69 -11.29
C LYS A 108 9.06 12.64 -10.10
N GLY A 109 7.88 13.22 -9.92
CA GLY A 109 7.59 14.22 -8.89
C GLY A 109 7.40 13.65 -7.49
N HIS A 110 6.94 12.39 -7.41
CA HIS A 110 6.71 11.65 -6.17
C HIS A 110 6.95 10.15 -6.38
N HIS A 111 6.93 9.36 -5.31
CA HIS A 111 7.22 7.93 -5.35
C HIS A 111 6.03 7.05 -5.76
N ASP A 112 4.81 7.60 -5.77
CA ASP A 112 3.56 6.83 -5.92
C ASP A 112 3.36 6.20 -7.30
N ILE A 113 4.36 6.24 -8.15
CA ILE A 113 4.34 5.63 -9.48
C ILE A 113 4.09 4.10 -9.41
N GLY A 114 4.47 3.45 -8.30
CA GLY A 114 4.12 2.06 -8.04
C GLY A 114 2.62 1.90 -7.83
N PHE A 115 1.98 2.74 -7.04
CA PHE A 115 0.53 2.76 -6.87
C PHE A 115 -0.20 3.03 -8.19
N LEU A 116 0.30 3.98 -8.99
CA LEU A 116 -0.30 4.37 -10.25
C LEU A 116 -0.20 3.27 -11.32
N ILE A 117 1.00 2.75 -11.52
CA ILE A 117 1.31 1.87 -12.65
C ILE A 117 1.23 0.39 -12.28
N TYR A 118 1.72 -0.02 -11.09
CA TYR A 118 1.73 -1.45 -10.80
C TYR A 118 0.36 -1.98 -10.36
N CYS A 119 -0.44 -1.19 -9.64
CA CYS A 119 -1.82 -1.57 -9.33
C CYS A 119 -2.70 -1.69 -10.60
N SER A 120 -2.43 -0.91 -11.63
CA SER A 120 -3.16 -0.91 -12.91
C SER A 120 -2.52 -1.83 -13.95
N PHE A 121 -1.41 -1.43 -14.56
CA PHE A 121 -0.70 -2.18 -15.59
C PHE A 121 -0.10 -3.50 -15.09
N GLY A 122 0.26 -3.60 -13.81
CA GLY A 122 0.71 -4.85 -13.22
C GLY A 122 -0.36 -5.93 -13.28
N ASN A 123 -1.60 -5.62 -12.89
CA ASN A 123 -2.73 -6.51 -13.01
C ASN A 123 -3.10 -6.76 -14.49
N ALA A 124 -3.07 -5.73 -15.33
CA ALA A 124 -3.31 -5.84 -16.75
C ALA A 124 -2.32 -6.83 -17.40
N TYR A 125 -1.03 -6.69 -17.13
CA TYR A 125 -0.01 -7.61 -17.65
C TYR A 125 -0.18 -9.03 -17.08
N ARG A 126 -0.45 -9.16 -15.79
CA ARG A 126 -0.65 -10.46 -15.14
C ARG A 126 -1.75 -11.27 -15.82
N LEU A 127 -2.86 -10.61 -16.20
CA LEU A 127 -4.05 -11.26 -16.76
C LEU A 127 -4.06 -11.34 -18.29
N THR A 128 -3.36 -10.45 -19.00
CA THR A 128 -3.40 -10.40 -20.47
C THR A 128 -2.12 -10.84 -21.16
N LYS A 129 -0.97 -10.75 -20.46
CA LYS A 129 0.37 -10.99 -21.02
C LYS A 129 0.75 -10.09 -22.19
N LYS A 130 0.07 -8.93 -22.35
CA LYS A 130 0.44 -7.96 -23.37
C LYS A 130 1.83 -7.38 -23.12
N GLU A 131 2.72 -7.53 -24.09
CA GLU A 131 4.12 -7.10 -23.97
C GLU A 131 4.24 -5.57 -23.78
N GLU A 132 3.36 -4.80 -24.39
CA GLU A 132 3.31 -3.34 -24.24
C GLU A 132 3.12 -2.92 -22.78
N TYR A 133 2.31 -3.63 -22.01
CA TYR A 133 2.09 -3.35 -20.59
C TYR A 133 3.35 -3.62 -19.77
N LYS A 134 4.10 -4.68 -20.11
CA LYS A 134 5.38 -4.95 -19.49
C LYS A 134 6.39 -3.81 -19.72
N GLN A 135 6.45 -3.28 -20.94
CA GLN A 135 7.34 -2.16 -21.26
C GLN A 135 6.97 -0.89 -20.49
N ILE A 136 5.66 -0.60 -20.33
CA ILE A 136 5.17 0.52 -19.53
C ILE A 136 5.61 0.38 -18.06
N ILE A 137 5.51 -0.82 -17.50
CA ILE A 137 5.93 -1.10 -16.12
C ILE A 137 7.46 -0.89 -15.97
N ILE A 138 8.26 -1.35 -16.93
CA ILE A 138 9.73 -1.16 -16.90
C ILE A 138 10.09 0.34 -17.00
N GLU A 139 9.42 1.11 -17.85
CA GLU A 139 9.63 2.57 -17.92
C GLU A 139 9.27 3.26 -16.61
N ALA A 140 8.18 2.85 -15.96
CA ALA A 140 7.78 3.36 -14.65
C ALA A 140 8.81 3.01 -13.56
N ALA A 141 9.36 1.79 -13.58
CA ALA A 141 10.44 1.38 -12.68
C ALA A 141 11.69 2.25 -12.86
N ASN A 142 12.09 2.53 -14.11
CA ASN A 142 13.17 3.47 -14.40
C ASN A 142 12.89 4.87 -13.83
N SER A 143 11.66 5.35 -13.95
CA SER A 143 11.26 6.65 -13.39
C SER A 143 11.36 6.66 -11.87
N LEU A 144 10.93 5.60 -11.19
CA LEU A 144 11.04 5.47 -9.73
C LEU A 144 12.50 5.39 -9.27
N CYS A 145 13.36 4.65 -9.98
CA CYS A 145 14.80 4.55 -9.67
C CYS A 145 15.50 5.90 -9.66
N THR A 146 15.04 6.88 -10.47
CA THR A 146 15.64 8.24 -10.46
C THR A 146 15.47 8.97 -9.13
N ARG A 147 14.63 8.49 -8.24
CA ARG A 147 14.39 9.07 -6.91
C ARG A 147 15.22 8.43 -5.80
N PHE A 148 16.00 7.41 -6.12
CA PHE A 148 16.89 6.73 -5.19
C PHE A 148 18.17 7.52 -4.96
N SER A 149 18.64 7.56 -3.73
CA SER A 149 19.97 8.07 -3.36
C SER A 149 20.75 7.01 -2.60
N PRO A 150 21.95 6.65 -3.05
CA PRO A 150 22.82 5.73 -2.33
C PRO A 150 23.31 6.31 -0.98
N LYS A 151 23.31 7.64 -0.81
CA LYS A 151 23.68 8.30 0.44
C LYS A 151 22.66 8.01 1.56
N THR A 152 21.36 8.09 1.23
CA THR A 152 20.29 7.78 2.18
C THR A 152 19.93 6.31 2.20
N GLY A 153 20.25 5.55 1.14
CA GLY A 153 19.80 4.18 0.93
C GLY A 153 18.32 4.04 0.61
N CYS A 154 17.63 5.14 0.33
CA CYS A 154 16.18 5.19 0.14
C CYS A 154 15.74 5.88 -1.15
N ILE A 155 14.51 5.61 -1.55
CA ILE A 155 13.78 6.31 -2.61
C ILE A 155 13.06 7.50 -1.95
N LYS A 156 13.29 8.71 -2.43
CA LYS A 156 12.65 9.94 -1.98
C LYS A 156 11.15 9.92 -2.28
N SER A 157 10.31 10.16 -1.27
CA SER A 157 8.86 10.11 -1.45
C SER A 157 8.31 11.36 -2.11
N TRP A 158 8.57 12.53 -1.57
CA TRP A 158 8.12 13.81 -2.10
C TRP A 158 9.30 14.74 -2.39
N ASN A 159 9.07 15.74 -3.20
CA ASN A 159 10.02 16.83 -3.35
C ASN A 159 10.08 17.67 -2.06
N TYR A 160 10.95 18.68 -2.02
CA TYR A 160 11.02 19.58 -0.88
C TYR A 160 9.63 20.10 -0.47
N ARG A 161 9.37 20.06 0.84
CA ARG A 161 8.20 20.67 1.45
C ARG A 161 8.45 20.95 2.94
N LYS A 162 7.61 21.78 3.55
CA LYS A 162 7.59 21.93 5.00
C LYS A 162 6.87 20.77 5.66
N SER A 163 7.25 20.44 6.90
CA SER A 163 6.50 19.54 7.77
C SER A 163 5.07 20.04 7.99
N TRP A 164 4.16 19.16 8.40
CA TRP A 164 2.78 19.56 8.66
C TRP A 164 2.65 20.65 9.73
N ASN A 165 3.47 20.61 10.79
CA ASN A 165 3.51 21.63 11.82
C ASN A 165 4.22 22.91 11.37
N GLY A 166 4.77 22.95 10.16
CA GLY A 166 5.47 24.09 9.58
C GLY A 166 6.80 24.46 10.22
N LYS A 167 7.27 23.67 11.22
CA LYS A 167 8.49 23.95 12.00
C LYS A 167 9.76 23.52 11.29
N ASP A 168 9.67 22.38 10.54
CA ASP A 168 10.81 21.73 9.93
C ASP A 168 10.71 21.73 8.40
N GLU A 169 11.87 21.62 7.76
CA GLU A 169 11.99 21.52 6.31
C GLU A 169 12.36 20.10 5.91
N TRP A 170 11.58 19.50 5.02
CA TRP A 170 11.83 18.16 4.50
C TRP A 170 12.52 18.22 3.15
N PHE A 171 13.83 18.01 3.16
CA PHE A 171 14.65 17.99 1.94
C PHE A 171 14.64 16.63 1.24
N TYR A 172 14.63 15.55 2.03
CA TYR A 172 14.59 14.18 1.53
C TYR A 172 13.63 13.33 2.37
N PRO A 173 12.31 13.61 2.31
CA PRO A 173 11.33 12.84 3.06
C PRO A 173 11.13 11.47 2.44
N VAL A 174 11.06 10.45 3.29
CA VAL A 174 10.73 9.06 2.97
C VAL A 174 9.58 8.64 3.86
N ILE A 175 8.45 8.25 3.26
CA ILE A 175 7.28 7.77 3.99
C ILE A 175 7.17 6.25 3.88
N ILE A 176 6.52 5.65 4.87
CA ILE A 176 6.39 4.19 4.97
C ILE A 176 5.62 3.59 3.78
N ASP A 177 4.70 4.34 3.18
CA ASP A 177 3.92 3.97 1.99
C ASP A 177 4.80 3.53 0.81
N ASN A 178 6.04 4.02 0.77
CA ASN A 178 6.98 3.67 -0.29
C ASN A 178 7.29 2.17 -0.34
N MET A 179 7.11 1.47 0.76
CA MET A 179 7.29 0.01 0.81
C MET A 179 6.38 -0.72 -0.19
N MET A 180 5.16 -0.23 -0.44
CA MET A 180 4.28 -0.80 -1.46
C MET A 180 4.79 -0.55 -2.89
N ASN A 181 5.44 0.58 -3.15
CA ASN A 181 5.95 0.92 -4.48
C ASN A 181 7.14 0.04 -4.91
N LEU A 182 7.79 -0.68 -3.99
CA LEU A 182 8.91 -1.57 -4.29
C LEU A 182 8.51 -2.77 -5.15
N GLU A 183 7.25 -3.18 -5.15
CA GLU A 183 6.76 -4.30 -5.97
C GLU A 183 7.00 -4.05 -7.46
N LEU A 184 6.85 -2.80 -7.92
CA LEU A 184 7.21 -2.36 -9.26
C LEU A 184 8.67 -2.67 -9.60
N LEU A 185 9.60 -2.44 -8.68
CA LEU A 185 11.03 -2.67 -8.88
C LEU A 185 11.38 -4.16 -8.88
N TYR A 186 10.82 -4.94 -7.96
CA TYR A 186 11.03 -6.39 -7.97
C TYR A 186 10.50 -7.03 -9.26
N PHE A 187 9.33 -6.59 -9.72
CA PHE A 187 8.81 -7.04 -11.00
C PHE A 187 9.76 -6.69 -12.16
N ALA A 188 10.22 -5.43 -12.23
CA ALA A 188 11.15 -5.01 -13.28
C ALA A 188 12.44 -5.83 -13.28
N SER A 189 13.03 -6.07 -12.10
CA SER A 189 14.22 -6.93 -11.98
C SER A 189 13.96 -8.34 -12.52
N LYS A 190 12.83 -8.94 -12.17
CA LYS A 190 12.46 -10.30 -12.58
C LYS A 190 12.27 -10.44 -14.09
N VAL A 191 11.65 -9.45 -14.73
CA VAL A 191 11.32 -9.55 -16.17
C VAL A 191 12.43 -9.09 -17.09
N THR A 192 13.36 -8.25 -16.61
CA THR A 192 14.52 -7.78 -17.37
C THR A 192 15.77 -8.61 -17.10
N GLY A 193 15.87 -9.26 -15.94
CA GLY A 193 17.08 -9.89 -15.45
C GLY A 193 18.11 -8.90 -14.88
N ASP A 194 17.78 -7.60 -14.83
CA ASP A 194 18.66 -6.56 -14.28
C ASP A 194 18.48 -6.50 -12.74
N PRO A 195 19.55 -6.83 -11.97
CA PRO A 195 19.49 -6.81 -10.50
C PRO A 195 19.37 -5.40 -9.92
N HIS A 196 19.70 -4.36 -10.67
CA HIS A 196 19.71 -2.97 -10.22
C HIS A 196 18.38 -2.55 -9.55
N TYR A 197 17.26 -2.94 -10.13
CA TYR A 197 15.94 -2.63 -9.55
C TYR A 197 15.74 -3.29 -8.17
N ALA A 198 16.07 -4.57 -8.07
CA ALA A 198 15.94 -5.30 -6.79
C ALA A 198 16.95 -4.81 -5.75
N GLU A 199 18.14 -4.37 -6.14
CA GLU A 199 19.14 -3.79 -5.25
C GLU A 199 18.63 -2.47 -4.64
N ILE A 200 18.01 -1.59 -5.43
CA ILE A 200 17.37 -0.36 -4.95
C ILE A 200 16.22 -0.70 -3.98
N ALA A 201 15.34 -1.64 -4.34
CA ALA A 201 14.24 -2.06 -3.49
C ALA A 201 14.72 -2.64 -2.16
N ASN A 202 15.74 -3.51 -2.19
CA ASN A 202 16.34 -4.08 -0.99
C ASN A 202 17.00 -3.01 -0.11
N SER A 203 17.77 -2.10 -0.70
CA SER A 203 18.40 -0.99 0.03
C SER A 203 17.36 -0.15 0.75
N HIS A 204 16.27 0.20 0.04
CA HIS A 204 15.17 0.95 0.63
C HIS A 204 14.51 0.19 1.80
N ALA A 205 14.15 -1.07 1.60
CA ALA A 205 13.48 -1.88 2.63
C ALA A 205 14.35 -2.06 3.88
N ILE A 206 15.66 -2.33 3.72
CA ILE A 206 16.61 -2.48 4.83
C ILE A 206 16.77 -1.16 5.60
N THR A 207 16.89 -0.04 4.90
CA THR A 207 17.02 1.27 5.53
C THR A 207 15.72 1.66 6.25
N THR A 208 14.57 1.39 5.66
CA THR A 208 13.25 1.61 6.27
C THR A 208 13.10 0.78 7.56
N ALA A 209 13.49 -0.51 7.56
CA ALA A 209 13.47 -1.34 8.77
C ALA A 209 14.29 -0.75 9.91
N ARG A 210 15.46 -0.19 9.59
CA ARG A 210 16.37 0.39 10.59
C ARG A 210 15.91 1.75 11.10
N GLU A 211 15.35 2.60 10.23
CA GLU A 211 15.13 4.01 10.55
C GLU A 211 13.67 4.38 10.85
N GLN A 212 12.69 3.66 10.27
CA GLN A 212 11.29 4.05 10.42
C GLN A 212 10.53 3.31 11.53
N PHE A 213 11.15 2.32 12.18
CA PHE A 213 10.47 1.56 13.23
C PHE A 213 10.96 1.96 14.61
N ARG A 214 10.05 1.88 15.59
CA ARG A 214 10.32 1.95 17.03
C ARG A 214 10.59 0.55 17.58
N GLU A 215 10.99 0.46 18.82
CA GLU A 215 11.30 -0.81 19.50
C GLU A 215 10.08 -1.74 19.59
N ASP A 216 8.87 -1.20 19.62
CA ASP A 216 7.61 -1.94 19.65
C ASP A 216 7.08 -2.32 18.25
N TYR A 217 7.86 -2.06 17.18
CA TYR A 217 7.51 -2.26 15.78
C TYR A 217 6.36 -1.38 15.25
N SER A 218 5.96 -0.35 15.98
CA SER A 218 5.24 0.75 15.38
C SER A 218 6.17 1.56 14.46
N ASN A 219 5.61 2.20 13.42
CA ASN A 219 6.45 2.99 12.52
C ASN A 219 6.15 4.48 12.56
N TYR A 220 7.19 5.26 12.28
CA TYR A 220 7.04 6.66 11.92
C TYR A 220 6.51 6.76 10.49
N HIS A 221 5.56 7.67 10.26
CA HIS A 221 5.08 7.90 8.91
C HIS A 221 6.18 8.47 8.02
N VAL A 222 6.92 9.47 8.49
CA VAL A 222 7.95 10.20 7.74
C VAL A 222 9.29 10.13 8.44
N VAL A 223 10.33 9.75 7.68
CA VAL A 223 11.73 10.00 8.05
C VAL A 223 12.33 10.96 7.04
N ASN A 224 12.80 12.12 7.51
CA ASN A 224 13.48 13.09 6.67
C ASN A 224 14.99 12.97 6.81
N TYR A 225 15.67 12.88 5.69
CA TYR A 225 17.12 12.74 5.62
C TYR A 225 17.80 14.01 5.10
N ASP A 226 19.03 14.20 5.53
CA ASP A 226 19.96 15.12 4.88
C ASP A 226 20.41 14.52 3.54
N PRO A 227 20.14 15.17 2.40
CA PRO A 227 20.45 14.60 1.09
C PRO A 227 21.96 14.51 0.82
N GLU A 228 22.81 15.27 1.51
CA GLU A 228 24.25 15.29 1.30
C GLU A 228 24.98 14.23 2.14
N THR A 229 24.53 14.04 3.38
CA THR A 229 25.19 13.13 4.32
C THR A 229 24.47 11.79 4.49
N GLY A 230 23.18 11.71 4.10
CA GLY A 230 22.30 10.56 4.34
C GLY A 230 21.86 10.38 5.78
N LYS A 231 22.16 11.32 6.68
CA LYS A 231 21.77 11.24 8.09
C LYS A 231 20.29 11.56 8.27
N VAL A 232 19.65 10.88 9.22
CA VAL A 232 18.30 11.21 9.66
C VAL A 232 18.30 12.57 10.36
N LEU A 233 17.43 13.46 9.91
CA LEU A 233 17.19 14.77 10.53
C LEU A 233 15.97 14.73 11.45
N HIS A 234 14.86 14.16 10.98
CA HIS A 234 13.59 14.13 11.70
C HIS A 234 12.86 12.81 11.49
N LYS A 235 12.14 12.35 12.51
CA LYS A 235 11.19 11.23 12.46
C LYS A 235 9.84 11.79 12.91
N GLN A 236 8.88 11.85 11.98
CA GLN A 236 7.65 12.62 12.16
C GLN A 236 6.44 11.92 11.53
N THR A 237 5.29 12.52 11.67
CA THR A 237 4.09 12.12 10.94
C THR A 237 3.68 13.19 9.91
N CYS A 238 2.78 12.80 9.02
CA CYS A 238 2.15 13.66 8.02
C CYS A 238 0.63 13.43 8.00
N GLN A 239 0.18 12.22 8.27
CA GLN A 239 -1.22 11.83 8.27
C GLN A 239 -1.66 11.20 9.61
N GLY A 240 -0.74 10.97 10.54
CA GLY A 240 -1.03 10.46 11.87
C GLY A 240 -1.40 11.55 12.88
N PHE A 241 -1.75 11.13 14.07
CA PHE A 241 -2.22 11.98 15.16
C PHE A 241 -1.13 12.88 15.72
N SER A 242 0.06 12.33 15.96
CA SER A 242 1.24 13.09 16.41
C SER A 242 2.54 12.41 15.94
N ASP A 243 3.70 13.08 16.11
CA ASP A 243 4.98 12.54 15.65
C ASP A 243 5.38 11.24 16.36
N ASN A 244 4.92 11.05 17.60
CA ASN A 244 5.16 9.83 18.39
C ASN A 244 4.01 8.80 18.33
N SER A 245 2.95 9.03 17.54
CA SER A 245 1.85 8.10 17.35
C SER A 245 2.07 7.11 16.20
N ALA A 246 1.18 6.15 16.07
CA ALA A 246 1.22 5.12 15.03
C ALA A 246 0.00 5.26 14.09
N TRP A 247 0.20 5.91 12.96
CA TRP A 247 -0.81 6.03 11.92
C TRP A 247 -1.20 4.66 11.36
N ALA A 248 -2.49 4.29 11.42
CA ALA A 248 -2.94 2.94 11.14
C ALA A 248 -2.63 2.48 9.71
N ARG A 249 -2.92 3.29 8.70
CA ARG A 249 -2.60 2.93 7.31
C ARG A 249 -1.10 2.82 7.06
N GLY A 250 -0.26 3.55 7.81
CA GLY A 250 1.19 3.38 7.78
C GLY A 250 1.64 2.01 8.26
N GLN A 251 1.00 1.48 9.32
CA GLN A 251 1.24 0.11 9.78
C GLN A 251 0.83 -0.91 8.71
N ALA A 252 -0.33 -0.71 8.06
CA ALA A 252 -0.79 -1.58 6.98
C ALA A 252 0.17 -1.59 5.78
N TRP A 253 0.69 -0.42 5.36
CA TRP A 253 1.70 -0.35 4.31
C TRP A 253 2.98 -1.11 4.66
N ALA A 254 3.40 -1.07 5.92
CA ALA A 254 4.56 -1.82 6.38
C ALA A 254 4.31 -3.34 6.33
N ILE A 255 3.18 -3.82 6.83
CA ILE A 255 2.80 -5.24 6.78
C ILE A 255 2.78 -5.73 5.33
N TYR A 256 2.10 -4.99 4.45
CA TYR A 256 2.05 -5.31 3.02
C TYR A 256 3.45 -5.33 2.40
N GLY A 257 4.20 -4.24 2.56
CA GLY A 257 5.48 -4.06 1.89
C GLY A 257 6.53 -5.07 2.32
N TYR A 258 6.65 -5.39 3.61
CA TYR A 258 7.59 -6.41 4.08
C TYR A 258 7.16 -7.82 3.73
N THR A 259 5.85 -8.12 3.75
CA THR A 259 5.33 -9.41 3.25
C THR A 259 5.66 -9.60 1.77
N MET A 260 5.44 -8.58 0.96
CA MET A 260 5.77 -8.56 -0.46
C MET A 260 7.29 -8.71 -0.68
N ALA A 261 8.12 -7.92 0.01
CA ALA A 261 9.56 -8.00 -0.09
C ALA A 261 10.09 -9.40 0.29
N TYR A 262 9.52 -10.04 1.33
CA TYR A 262 9.82 -11.44 1.65
C TYR A 262 9.41 -12.39 0.53
N ARG A 263 8.22 -12.24 -0.06
CA ARG A 263 7.79 -13.09 -1.18
C ARG A 263 8.76 -13.05 -2.35
N GLU A 264 9.29 -11.89 -2.66
CA GLU A 264 10.19 -11.67 -3.81
C GLU A 264 11.64 -12.09 -3.51
N THR A 265 12.11 -11.92 -2.27
CA THR A 265 13.53 -12.10 -1.93
C THR A 265 13.83 -13.36 -1.11
N LYS A 266 12.85 -13.86 -0.36
CA LYS A 266 12.98 -14.92 0.66
C LYS A 266 13.95 -14.56 1.81
N LYS A 267 14.24 -13.29 2.01
CA LYS A 267 15.08 -12.81 3.11
C LYS A 267 14.32 -12.89 4.43
N PRO A 268 14.81 -13.67 5.44
CA PRO A 268 14.09 -13.86 6.70
C PRO A 268 13.80 -12.57 7.45
N GLU A 269 14.72 -11.60 7.39
CA GLU A 269 14.57 -10.31 8.04
C GLU A 269 13.33 -9.54 7.59
N PHE A 270 12.89 -9.70 6.35
CA PHE A 270 11.65 -9.07 5.88
C PHE A 270 10.40 -9.78 6.40
N LEU A 271 10.47 -11.10 6.59
CA LEU A 271 9.38 -11.83 7.24
C LEU A 271 9.24 -11.44 8.71
N GLU A 272 10.35 -11.34 9.42
CA GLU A 272 10.37 -10.89 10.82
C GLU A 272 9.74 -9.50 10.97
N MET A 273 10.10 -8.54 10.11
CA MET A 273 9.49 -7.21 10.11
C MET A 273 7.99 -7.26 9.86
N ALA A 274 7.52 -8.06 8.89
CA ALA A 274 6.11 -8.22 8.62
C ALA A 274 5.35 -8.82 9.81
N GLN A 275 5.92 -9.86 10.44
CA GLN A 275 5.31 -10.54 11.59
C GLN A 275 5.21 -9.62 12.80
N HIS A 276 6.29 -8.97 13.18
CA HIS A 276 6.28 -8.07 14.35
C HIS A 276 5.39 -6.84 14.15
N THR A 277 5.34 -6.29 12.93
CA THR A 277 4.41 -5.19 12.64
C THR A 277 2.94 -5.66 12.71
N ALA A 278 2.65 -6.89 12.26
CA ALA A 278 1.33 -7.49 12.40
C ALA A 278 0.99 -7.81 13.87
N GLU A 279 1.97 -8.28 14.66
CA GLU A 279 1.81 -8.50 16.10
C GLU A 279 1.52 -7.20 16.85
N PHE A 280 2.22 -6.09 16.52
CA PHE A 280 1.87 -4.76 17.03
C PHE A 280 0.41 -4.42 16.76
N TRP A 281 -0.03 -4.58 15.50
CA TRP A 281 -1.42 -4.30 15.09
C TRP A 281 -2.42 -5.11 15.89
N LEU A 282 -2.29 -6.44 15.87
CA LEU A 282 -3.27 -7.38 16.43
C LEU A 282 -3.36 -7.32 17.97
N ASN A 283 -2.28 -6.90 18.65
CA ASN A 283 -2.21 -6.86 20.10
C ASN A 283 -2.36 -5.43 20.67
N HIS A 284 -2.56 -4.41 19.81
CA HIS A 284 -2.66 -3.04 20.28
C HIS A 284 -3.93 -2.82 21.11
N SER A 285 -3.80 -2.26 22.31
CA SER A 285 -4.90 -2.10 23.27
C SER A 285 -6.05 -1.21 22.79
N ASN A 286 -5.79 -0.33 21.82
CA ASN A 286 -6.79 0.56 21.23
C ASN A 286 -7.38 0.02 19.90
N LEU A 287 -7.10 -1.25 19.54
CA LEU A 287 -7.72 -1.89 18.38
C LEU A 287 -9.15 -2.35 18.76
N PRO A 288 -10.19 -1.89 18.03
CA PRO A 288 -11.56 -2.33 18.26
C PRO A 288 -11.79 -3.81 17.95
N GLU A 289 -12.82 -4.40 18.59
CA GLU A 289 -13.17 -5.83 18.45
C GLU A 289 -13.45 -6.28 17.00
N ASP A 290 -13.95 -5.37 16.16
CA ASP A 290 -14.22 -5.65 14.74
C ASP A 290 -12.98 -5.57 13.85
N MET A 291 -11.79 -5.34 14.45
CA MET A 291 -10.48 -5.28 13.79
C MET A 291 -10.32 -4.12 12.79
N VAL A 292 -11.30 -3.23 12.66
CA VAL A 292 -11.15 -1.98 11.90
C VAL A 292 -10.53 -0.93 12.82
N PRO A 293 -9.28 -0.48 12.58
CA PRO A 293 -8.59 0.41 13.51
C PRO A 293 -9.18 1.82 13.49
N TYR A 294 -8.92 2.58 14.53
CA TYR A 294 -8.94 4.03 14.41
C TYR A 294 -7.88 4.47 13.40
N TRP A 295 -8.07 5.66 12.80
CA TRP A 295 -7.13 6.20 11.80
C TRP A 295 -5.68 6.30 12.29
N ASP A 296 -5.51 6.37 13.61
CA ASP A 296 -4.24 6.30 14.32
C ASP A 296 -4.45 5.47 15.59
N PHE A 297 -3.54 4.57 15.89
CA PHE A 297 -3.64 3.65 17.01
C PHE A 297 -3.63 4.35 18.38
N ASN A 298 -3.06 5.55 18.45
CA ASN A 298 -2.94 6.31 19.70
C ASN A 298 -4.00 7.41 19.80
N ALA A 299 -4.76 7.68 18.75
CA ALA A 299 -5.84 8.66 18.81
C ALA A 299 -6.94 8.18 19.77
N GLY A 300 -7.20 8.99 20.83
CA GLY A 300 -8.16 8.67 21.88
C GLY A 300 -7.77 7.53 22.81
N GLN A 301 -6.55 7.02 22.74
CA GLN A 301 -6.04 6.01 23.65
C GLN A 301 -5.87 6.61 25.07
N GLU A 302 -6.44 5.94 26.07
CA GLU A 302 -6.31 6.36 27.46
C GLU A 302 -4.83 6.39 27.90
N GLY A 303 -4.41 7.49 28.50
CA GLY A 303 -3.04 7.68 28.99
C GLY A 303 -2.01 8.03 27.91
N TYR A 304 -2.35 8.04 26.64
CA TYR A 304 -1.43 8.51 25.60
C TYR A 304 -1.26 10.04 25.63
N VAL A 305 -0.03 10.49 25.59
CA VAL A 305 0.32 11.91 25.58
C VAL A 305 1.01 12.25 24.26
N PRO A 306 0.35 12.97 23.34
CA PRO A 306 0.97 13.38 22.09
C PRO A 306 2.07 14.42 22.34
N GLU A 307 3.11 14.41 21.50
CA GLU A 307 4.13 15.48 21.51
C GLU A 307 3.51 16.80 21.07
N TRP A 308 2.57 16.73 20.12
CA TRP A 308 1.71 17.83 19.67
C TRP A 308 0.59 17.23 18.81
N GLU A 309 -0.52 17.96 18.68
CA GLU A 309 -1.70 17.55 17.91
C GLU A 309 -1.88 18.46 16.70
N TYR A 310 -2.46 17.91 15.63
CA TYR A 310 -2.92 18.69 14.48
C TYR A 310 -4.29 19.31 14.79
N ASP A 311 -4.55 20.54 14.32
CA ASP A 311 -5.86 21.18 14.44
C ASP A 311 -6.98 20.34 13.78
N ALA A 312 -6.62 19.52 12.78
CA ALA A 312 -7.53 18.60 12.11
C ALA A 312 -7.99 17.41 12.96
N ASN A 313 -7.44 17.24 14.16
CA ASN A 313 -7.78 16.15 15.08
C ASN A 313 -8.99 16.47 15.98
N ASP A 314 -9.63 17.64 15.81
CA ASP A 314 -10.85 18.02 16.53
C ASP A 314 -12.08 17.33 15.94
N PHE A 315 -12.12 15.98 16.04
CA PHE A 315 -13.25 15.17 15.65
C PHE A 315 -14.20 14.97 16.85
N LYS A 316 -15.51 15.05 16.61
CA LYS A 316 -16.51 14.69 17.64
C LYS A 316 -16.42 13.20 18.01
N GLU A 317 -16.11 12.37 17.03
CA GLU A 317 -15.84 10.93 17.19
C GLU A 317 -14.56 10.61 16.43
N ILE A 318 -13.73 9.74 17.00
CA ILE A 318 -12.46 9.35 16.38
C ILE A 318 -12.74 8.55 15.12
N PRO A 319 -12.26 8.99 13.95
CA PRO A 319 -12.51 8.27 12.70
C PRO A 319 -11.89 6.87 12.69
N ARG A 320 -12.58 5.95 11.99
CA ARG A 320 -12.09 4.61 11.69
C ARG A 320 -11.45 4.60 10.31
N ASP A 321 -10.36 3.86 10.12
CA ASP A 321 -9.71 3.73 8.82
C ASP A 321 -9.90 2.31 8.24
N ALA A 322 -11.03 2.10 7.58
CA ALA A 322 -11.32 0.82 6.92
C ALA A 322 -10.39 0.52 5.73
N SER A 323 -9.63 1.49 5.23
CA SER A 323 -8.64 1.24 4.17
C SER A 323 -7.33 0.67 4.71
N ALA A 324 -7.16 0.67 6.02
CA ALA A 324 -6.01 0.08 6.71
C ALA A 324 -6.29 -1.36 7.18
N ALA A 325 -7.57 -1.74 7.34
CA ALA A 325 -7.99 -3.04 7.86
C ALA A 325 -7.82 -4.21 6.87
#